data_d8dbd715ff2a71cae272fbab387eaead
#
_entry.id   d8dbd715ff2a71cae272fbab387eaead
#
_cell.length_a   1.000
_cell.length_b   1.000
_cell.length_c   1.000
_cell.angle_alpha   90.00
_cell.angle_beta   90.00
_cell.angle_gamma   90.00
#
_symmetry.space_group_name_H-M   'P 1'
#
loop_
_entity.id
_entity.type
_entity.pdbx_description
1 polymer ?
#
loop_
_entity_poly.entity_id
_entity_poly.type
_entity_poly.pdbx_seq_one_letter_code
_entity_poly.pdbx_strand_id
1 'polypeptide(L)'
;MNWELYIAKRIHFSKEDKKKVSPPAIRIAIAGVAIGLAVMILAVAIVIGFKKEIRSKVIGFSSHIQITAFDNNLSYETSPVQYNDSLKDVLYTYNEIEYVEPYATKPGILKTDTDFFGIALKGINKDYDLTFFRNNLISGKIPNIGQDSVISKEILVSKIIADKMGLAVGDEILCYFIQDNVRARKMVVSGIYQTNFTEYDKLFILGDVRQIQQLNQWTEDQFSGIEIRIKDFSKLDDIAYDLYSDLIIKPDDYGEHYYVKSVKAMNPQLFSWLDLLDMNVWIILIL
;
A
#
# COMPACT_ATOMS: atom_id res chain seq x y z
N MET A 1 -21.57 40.20 28.03
CA MET A 1 -21.34 39.55 29.34
C MET A 1 -21.86 38.14 29.24
N ASN A 2 -20.97 37.11 29.27
CA ASN A 2 -21.35 35.69 29.06
C ASN A 2 -22.09 35.18 30.29
N TRP A 3 -23.42 35.11 30.20
CA TRP A 3 -24.31 34.69 31.30
C TRP A 3 -23.99 33.29 31.81
N GLU A 4 -23.58 32.39 30.94
CA GLU A 4 -23.18 30.99 31.24
C GLU A 4 -21.97 30.98 32.19
N LEU A 5 -20.96 31.79 31.90
CA LEU A 5 -19.75 31.91 32.71
C LEU A 5 -20.03 32.57 34.08
N TYR A 6 -20.95 33.52 34.10
CA TYR A 6 -21.40 34.16 35.34
C TYR A 6 -22.15 33.16 36.24
N ILE A 7 -23.07 32.39 35.69
CA ILE A 7 -23.83 31.38 36.40
C ILE A 7 -22.91 30.27 36.92
N ALA A 8 -22.01 29.77 36.09
CA ALA A 8 -21.00 28.76 36.46
C ALA A 8 -20.12 29.23 37.62
N LYS A 9 -19.61 30.47 37.56
CA LYS A 9 -18.81 31.07 38.61
C LYS A 9 -19.59 31.23 39.91
N ARG A 10 -20.87 31.66 39.86
CA ARG A 10 -21.74 31.83 41.02
C ARG A 10 -22.09 30.52 41.70
N ILE A 11 -22.34 29.44 40.90
CA ILE A 11 -22.61 28.08 41.42
C ILE A 11 -21.36 27.50 42.09
N HIS A 12 -20.19 27.76 41.54
CA HIS A 12 -18.94 27.16 42.00
C HIS A 12 -18.33 27.88 43.22
N PHE A 13 -18.55 29.19 43.35
CA PHE A 13 -17.91 30.01 44.38
C PHE A 13 -18.87 30.60 45.44
N SER A 14 -20.20 30.33 45.38
CA SER A 14 -21.12 30.80 46.42
C SER A 14 -20.94 30.01 47.71
N LYS A 15 -20.59 30.70 48.78
CA LYS A 15 -20.37 30.14 50.12
C LYS A 15 -21.65 29.96 50.97
N GLU A 16 -22.82 30.32 50.45
CA GLU A 16 -24.06 30.30 51.19
C GLU A 16 -25.03 29.25 50.63
N ASP A 17 -25.21 28.19 51.38
CA ASP A 17 -26.36 27.34 51.62
C ASP A 17 -25.97 25.85 51.83
N LYS A 18 -26.15 25.38 53.05
CA LYS A 18 -25.87 24.01 53.48
C LYS A 18 -26.76 22.92 52.86
N LYS A 19 -27.57 23.25 51.86
CA LYS A 19 -28.49 22.29 51.17
C LYS A 19 -28.19 22.06 49.68
N LYS A 20 -27.09 22.61 49.17
CA LYS A 20 -26.69 22.40 47.74
C LYS A 20 -25.63 21.28 47.62
N VAL A 21 -25.65 20.62 46.48
CA VAL A 21 -24.71 19.56 46.09
C VAL A 21 -23.32 19.84 46.58
N SER A 22 -22.73 18.92 47.34
CA SER A 22 -21.40 19.08 47.93
C SER A 22 -20.34 19.48 46.87
N PRO A 23 -19.48 20.49 47.11
CA PRO A 23 -18.40 20.87 46.19
C PRO A 23 -17.53 19.71 45.68
N PRO A 24 -17.26 18.65 46.48
CA PRO A 24 -16.61 17.45 46.00
C PRO A 24 -17.39 16.69 44.91
N ALA A 25 -18.72 16.60 45.01
CA ALA A 25 -19.54 15.93 44.01
C ALA A 25 -19.50 16.61 42.63
N ILE A 26 -19.53 17.95 42.63
CA ILE A 26 -19.39 18.74 41.37
C ILE A 26 -18.02 18.52 40.75
N ARG A 27 -16.95 18.47 41.53
CA ARG A 27 -15.60 18.22 41.03
C ARG A 27 -15.47 16.83 40.43
N ILE A 28 -16.05 15.82 41.09
CA ILE A 28 -16.07 14.44 40.59
C ILE A 28 -16.85 14.34 39.27
N ALA A 29 -18.00 15.00 39.16
CA ALA A 29 -18.80 15.05 37.95
C ALA A 29 -18.03 15.70 36.78
N ILE A 30 -17.39 16.87 37.02
CA ILE A 30 -16.56 17.55 36.02
C ILE A 30 -15.38 16.65 35.58
N ALA A 31 -14.69 16.02 36.55
CA ALA A 31 -13.61 15.13 36.25
C ALA A 31 -14.09 13.90 35.42
N GLY A 32 -15.25 13.33 35.77
CA GLY A 32 -15.84 12.23 35.01
C GLY A 32 -16.15 12.59 33.56
N VAL A 33 -16.79 13.73 33.34
CA VAL A 33 -17.07 14.24 31.98
C VAL A 33 -15.78 14.55 31.21
N ALA A 34 -14.80 15.17 31.86
CA ALA A 34 -13.52 15.48 31.22
C ALA A 34 -12.76 14.21 30.81
N ILE A 35 -12.73 13.20 31.66
CA ILE A 35 -12.10 11.89 31.35
C ILE A 35 -12.87 11.20 30.23
N GLY A 36 -14.20 11.16 30.30
CA GLY A 36 -15.03 10.56 29.25
C GLY A 36 -14.79 11.21 27.88
N LEU A 37 -14.77 12.53 27.81
CA LEU A 37 -14.48 13.28 26.58
C LEU A 37 -13.04 13.00 26.08
N ALA A 38 -12.06 12.98 26.98
CA ALA A 38 -10.68 12.68 26.62
C ALA A 38 -10.54 11.26 26.02
N VAL A 39 -11.20 10.26 26.61
CA VAL A 39 -11.21 8.89 26.09
C VAL A 39 -11.87 8.80 24.73
N MET A 40 -12.99 9.51 24.50
CA MET A 40 -13.64 9.55 23.19
C MET A 40 -12.74 10.19 22.12
N ILE A 41 -12.10 11.32 22.41
CA ILE A 41 -11.17 11.98 21.47
C ILE A 41 -10.00 11.04 21.14
N LEU A 42 -9.43 10.38 22.14
CA LEU A 42 -8.32 9.42 21.93
C LEU A 42 -8.77 8.22 21.08
N ALA A 43 -9.93 7.65 21.35
CA ALA A 43 -10.46 6.53 20.57
C ALA A 43 -10.64 6.89 19.08
N VAL A 44 -11.25 8.06 18.81
CA VAL A 44 -11.42 8.55 17.43
C VAL A 44 -10.07 8.80 16.76
N ALA A 45 -9.14 9.46 17.45
CA ALA A 45 -7.81 9.74 16.91
C ALA A 45 -7.03 8.47 16.58
N ILE A 46 -7.10 7.44 17.44
CA ILE A 46 -6.47 6.14 17.20
C ILE A 46 -7.06 5.47 15.95
N VAL A 47 -8.39 5.43 15.81
CA VAL A 47 -9.02 4.79 14.65
C VAL A 47 -8.65 5.51 13.36
N ILE A 48 -8.71 6.85 13.33
CA ILE A 48 -8.33 7.61 12.13
C ILE A 48 -6.86 7.40 11.78
N GLY A 49 -5.96 7.45 12.77
CA GLY A 49 -4.53 7.22 12.57
C GLY A 49 -4.25 5.82 12.05
N PHE A 50 -4.88 4.81 12.64
CA PHE A 50 -4.74 3.41 12.24
C PHE A 50 -5.23 3.17 10.81
N LYS A 51 -6.40 3.68 10.44
CA LYS A 51 -6.92 3.58 9.06
C LYS A 51 -5.98 4.21 8.05
N LYS A 52 -5.46 5.40 8.36
CA LYS A 52 -4.50 6.10 7.50
C LYS A 52 -3.22 5.28 7.32
N GLU A 53 -2.71 4.70 8.40
CA GLU A 53 -1.48 3.89 8.38
C GLU A 53 -1.66 2.62 7.53
N ILE A 54 -2.73 1.84 7.76
CA ILE A 54 -3.00 0.62 6.98
C ILE A 54 -3.19 0.95 5.51
N ARG A 55 -3.99 1.97 5.19
CA ARG A 55 -4.19 2.43 3.81
C ARG A 55 -2.87 2.80 3.14
N SER A 56 -2.04 3.58 3.82
CA SER A 56 -0.73 4.00 3.32
C SER A 56 0.18 2.81 2.99
N LYS A 57 0.16 1.76 3.81
CA LYS A 57 0.95 0.54 3.55
C LYS A 57 0.46 -0.23 2.34
N VAL A 58 -0.84 -0.44 2.22
CA VAL A 58 -1.41 -1.14 1.05
C VAL A 58 -1.11 -0.38 -0.24
N ILE A 59 -1.34 0.94 -0.25
CA ILE A 59 -1.05 1.81 -1.39
C ILE A 59 0.44 1.84 -1.71
N GLY A 60 1.30 1.77 -0.71
CA GLY A 60 2.76 1.75 -0.90
C GLY A 60 3.25 0.52 -1.67
N PHE A 61 2.53 -0.61 -1.60
CA PHE A 61 2.85 -1.82 -2.37
C PHE A 61 2.13 -1.93 -3.71
N SER A 62 0.92 -1.39 -3.84
CA SER A 62 0.02 -1.65 -4.99
C SER A 62 -0.61 -0.41 -5.62
N SER A 63 -0.21 0.80 -5.19
CA SER A 63 -0.78 2.08 -5.65
C SER A 63 -2.30 2.20 -5.43
N HIS A 64 -2.97 3.18 -6.07
CA HIS A 64 -4.41 3.43 -5.89
C HIS A 64 -5.27 2.62 -6.85
N ILE A 65 -4.86 2.53 -8.12
CA ILE A 65 -5.56 1.82 -9.20
C ILE A 65 -4.52 0.98 -9.91
N GLN A 66 -4.90 -0.20 -10.36
CA GLN A 66 -4.09 -1.04 -11.23
C GLN A 66 -4.85 -1.36 -12.52
N ILE A 67 -4.13 -1.30 -13.63
CA ILE A 67 -4.55 -1.80 -14.93
C ILE A 67 -3.78 -3.09 -15.18
N THR A 68 -4.48 -4.19 -15.44
CA THR A 68 -3.90 -5.52 -15.74
C THR A 68 -4.58 -6.11 -16.97
N ALA A 69 -4.12 -7.24 -17.47
CA ALA A 69 -4.88 -8.03 -18.43
C ALA A 69 -6.16 -8.56 -17.77
N PHE A 70 -7.18 -8.80 -18.59
CA PHE A 70 -8.38 -9.50 -18.15
C PHE A 70 -8.06 -10.98 -17.98
N ASP A 71 -7.45 -11.31 -16.85
CA ASP A 71 -7.10 -12.68 -16.49
C ASP A 71 -7.84 -13.06 -15.19
N ASN A 72 -8.53 -14.19 -15.19
CA ASN A 72 -9.16 -14.76 -14.01
C ASN A 72 -8.16 -15.44 -13.06
N ASN A 73 -6.88 -15.41 -13.40
CA ASN A 73 -5.83 -16.01 -12.61
C ASN A 73 -5.44 -15.11 -11.44
N LEU A 74 -5.57 -15.61 -10.21
CA LEU A 74 -5.15 -14.92 -8.99
C LEU A 74 -3.65 -15.08 -8.70
N SER A 75 -2.88 -15.65 -9.64
CA SER A 75 -1.44 -15.82 -9.48
C SER A 75 -0.69 -14.53 -9.77
N TYR A 76 0.53 -14.40 -9.23
CA TYR A 76 1.45 -13.32 -9.58
C TYR A 76 2.15 -13.54 -10.94
N GLU A 77 1.74 -14.56 -11.69
CA GLU A 77 2.12 -14.81 -13.07
C GLU A 77 0.93 -14.42 -13.95
N THR A 78 0.92 -13.20 -14.42
CA THR A 78 -0.18 -12.60 -15.18
C THR A 78 0.16 -12.58 -16.67
N SER A 79 -0.88 -12.58 -17.53
CA SER A 79 -0.74 -12.20 -18.93
C SER A 79 -0.22 -10.76 -19.03
N PRO A 80 0.62 -10.44 -20.01
CA PRO A 80 1.14 -9.09 -20.17
C PRO A 80 0.07 -8.12 -20.63
N VAL A 81 0.20 -6.86 -20.23
CA VAL A 81 -0.48 -5.71 -20.83
C VAL A 81 0.54 -4.81 -21.48
N GLN A 82 0.16 -4.17 -22.56
CA GLN A 82 1.02 -3.22 -23.25
C GLN A 82 0.89 -1.83 -22.66
N TYR A 83 2.02 -1.19 -22.35
CA TYR A 83 2.10 0.21 -21.98
C TYR A 83 2.61 1.05 -23.15
N ASN A 84 1.73 1.25 -24.14
CA ASN A 84 2.01 1.99 -25.37
C ASN A 84 1.59 3.46 -25.27
N ASP A 85 1.91 4.23 -26.30
CA ASP A 85 1.59 5.66 -26.34
C ASP A 85 0.07 5.92 -26.37
N SER A 86 -0.72 5.04 -27.02
CA SER A 86 -2.17 5.16 -27.03
C SER A 86 -2.77 5.07 -25.62
N LEU A 87 -2.28 4.15 -24.78
CA LEU A 87 -2.71 4.04 -23.39
C LEU A 87 -2.23 5.25 -22.57
N LYS A 88 -0.99 5.70 -22.78
CA LYS A 88 -0.47 6.91 -22.12
C LYS A 88 -1.32 8.12 -22.42
N ASP A 89 -1.68 8.34 -23.69
CA ASP A 89 -2.52 9.47 -24.11
C ASP A 89 -3.86 9.47 -23.38
N VAL A 90 -4.51 8.29 -23.22
CA VAL A 90 -5.74 8.18 -22.43
C VAL A 90 -5.49 8.53 -20.97
N LEU A 91 -4.46 7.97 -20.33
CA LEU A 91 -4.16 8.19 -18.91
C LEU A 91 -3.83 9.65 -18.59
N TYR A 92 -3.08 10.33 -19.47
CA TYR A 92 -2.73 11.73 -19.27
C TYR A 92 -3.86 12.72 -19.52
N THR A 93 -5.03 12.29 -20.02
CA THR A 93 -6.24 13.14 -20.05
C THR A 93 -6.83 13.38 -18.67
N TYR A 94 -6.53 12.51 -17.71
CA TYR A 94 -7.04 12.59 -16.34
C TYR A 94 -6.14 13.46 -15.45
N ASN A 95 -6.56 14.68 -15.18
CA ASN A 95 -5.80 15.63 -14.33
C ASN A 95 -5.61 15.14 -12.88
N GLU A 96 -6.42 14.22 -12.42
CA GLU A 96 -6.38 13.61 -11.11
C GLU A 96 -5.25 12.61 -10.95
N ILE A 97 -4.69 12.08 -12.04
CA ILE A 97 -3.56 11.17 -12.02
C ILE A 97 -2.29 11.93 -11.63
N GLU A 98 -1.53 11.36 -10.69
CA GLU A 98 -0.26 11.89 -10.20
C GLU A 98 0.92 11.14 -10.81
N TYR A 99 0.88 9.80 -10.76
CA TYR A 99 1.91 8.91 -11.31
C TYR A 99 1.29 7.74 -12.06
N VAL A 100 1.98 7.31 -13.11
CA VAL A 100 1.67 6.10 -13.88
C VAL A 100 2.95 5.27 -13.96
N GLU A 101 2.94 4.09 -13.38
CA GLU A 101 4.12 3.27 -13.15
C GLU A 101 3.88 1.83 -13.61
N PRO A 102 4.44 1.43 -14.77
CA PRO A 102 4.37 0.04 -15.20
C PRO A 102 5.25 -0.85 -14.31
N TYR A 103 4.76 -2.04 -14.01
CA TYR A 103 5.45 -3.04 -13.21
C TYR A 103 5.25 -4.45 -13.77
N ALA A 104 6.13 -5.36 -13.37
CA ALA A 104 5.91 -6.78 -13.64
C ALA A 104 6.04 -7.59 -12.34
N THR A 105 5.29 -8.67 -12.23
CA THR A 105 5.44 -9.62 -11.13
C THR A 105 5.74 -11.01 -11.67
N LYS A 106 6.56 -11.75 -10.92
CA LYS A 106 6.81 -13.16 -11.21
C LYS A 106 7.04 -13.95 -9.93
N PRO A 107 6.28 -15.03 -9.73
CA PRO A 107 6.51 -15.92 -8.60
C PRO A 107 7.86 -16.64 -8.77
N GLY A 108 8.56 -16.79 -7.65
CA GLY A 108 9.86 -17.44 -7.61
C GLY A 108 10.14 -18.08 -6.26
N ILE A 109 11.22 -18.83 -6.21
CA ILE A 109 11.69 -19.50 -5.00
C ILE A 109 13.12 -19.06 -4.74
N LEU A 110 13.33 -18.36 -3.62
CA LEU A 110 14.67 -18.10 -3.09
C LEU A 110 15.21 -19.38 -2.49
N LYS A 111 16.47 -19.70 -2.77
CA LYS A 111 17.14 -20.90 -2.25
C LYS A 111 18.52 -20.54 -1.69
N THR A 112 18.75 -20.95 -0.46
CA THR A 112 20.07 -21.05 0.17
C THR A 112 20.51 -22.50 0.26
N ASP A 113 21.65 -22.77 0.83
CA ASP A 113 22.14 -24.16 1.03
C ASP A 113 21.24 -24.97 1.98
N THR A 114 20.56 -24.29 2.90
CA THR A 114 19.78 -24.93 3.98
C THR A 114 18.28 -24.77 3.86
N ASP A 115 17.79 -23.72 3.13
CA ASP A 115 16.39 -23.34 3.14
C ASP A 115 15.90 -22.91 1.75
N PHE A 116 14.58 -22.90 1.58
CA PHE A 116 13.91 -22.32 0.42
C PHE A 116 12.68 -21.51 0.86
N PHE A 117 12.38 -20.46 0.09
CA PHE A 117 11.27 -19.56 0.42
C PHE A 117 10.58 -19.03 -0.84
N GLY A 118 9.24 -19.20 -0.91
CA GLY A 118 8.45 -18.68 -2.02
C GLY A 118 8.28 -17.17 -1.93
N ILE A 119 8.51 -16.49 -3.04
CA ILE A 119 8.40 -15.01 -3.15
C ILE A 119 7.67 -14.63 -4.44
N ALA A 120 7.25 -13.36 -4.50
CA ALA A 120 6.92 -12.67 -5.74
C ALA A 120 7.97 -11.59 -6.01
N LEU A 121 8.72 -11.72 -7.10
CA LEU A 121 9.57 -10.64 -7.57
C LEU A 121 8.69 -9.57 -8.21
N LYS A 122 8.69 -8.35 -7.66
CA LYS A 122 8.12 -7.16 -8.27
C LYS A 122 9.22 -6.42 -8.99
N GLY A 123 9.20 -6.49 -10.32
CA GLY A 123 10.10 -5.74 -11.19
C GLY A 123 9.55 -4.35 -11.45
N ILE A 124 10.40 -3.36 -11.29
CA ILE A 124 10.09 -1.95 -11.43
C ILE A 124 11.07 -1.26 -12.38
N ASN A 125 10.65 -0.11 -12.92
CA ASN A 125 11.45 0.73 -13.81
C ASN A 125 12.31 1.74 -13.02
N LYS A 126 13.20 2.43 -13.71
CA LYS A 126 14.06 3.49 -13.15
C LYS A 126 13.28 4.67 -12.59
N ASP A 127 12.13 4.97 -13.17
CA ASP A 127 11.29 6.13 -12.83
C ASP A 127 10.24 5.81 -11.75
N TYR A 128 10.24 4.56 -11.23
CA TYR A 128 9.29 4.12 -10.20
C TYR A 128 9.49 4.89 -8.88
N ASP A 129 8.39 5.35 -8.26
CA ASP A 129 8.43 6.04 -6.97
C ASP A 129 8.77 5.09 -5.82
N LEU A 130 10.03 5.08 -5.45
CA LEU A 130 10.56 4.27 -4.34
C LEU A 130 10.50 4.97 -2.97
N THR A 131 9.78 6.09 -2.85
CA THR A 131 9.69 6.87 -1.60
C THR A 131 9.16 6.02 -0.46
N PHE A 132 8.14 5.18 -0.71
CA PHE A 132 7.62 4.26 0.30
C PHE A 132 8.69 3.30 0.81
N PHE A 133 9.41 2.64 -0.06
CA PHE A 133 10.48 1.69 0.32
C PHE A 133 11.68 2.39 0.93
N ARG A 134 12.02 3.59 0.45
CA ARG A 134 13.11 4.40 1.03
C ARG A 134 12.82 4.79 2.47
N ASN A 135 11.58 5.16 2.78
CA ASN A 135 11.15 5.52 4.13
C ASN A 135 11.09 4.31 5.08
N ASN A 136 10.99 3.10 4.54
CA ASN A 136 10.95 1.85 5.30
C ASN A 136 12.26 1.05 5.19
N LEU A 137 13.33 1.61 4.64
CA LEU A 137 14.64 0.98 4.53
C LEU A 137 15.33 0.94 5.92
N ILE A 138 15.75 -0.24 6.32
CA ILE A 138 16.44 -0.43 7.61
C ILE A 138 17.93 -0.70 7.47
N SER A 139 18.37 -1.24 6.31
CA SER A 139 19.80 -1.51 6.07
C SER A 139 20.09 -1.48 4.56
N GLY A 140 21.32 -1.11 4.19
CA GLY A 140 21.79 -1.06 2.82
C GLY A 140 21.29 0.15 2.04
N LYS A 141 21.03 -0.03 0.75
CA LYS A 141 20.60 1.01 -0.19
C LYS A 141 19.48 0.49 -1.10
N ILE A 142 18.74 1.43 -1.69
CA ILE A 142 17.79 1.14 -2.77
C ILE A 142 18.57 0.57 -3.98
N PRO A 143 18.06 -0.49 -4.64
CA PRO A 143 18.68 -1.09 -5.82
C PRO A 143 18.87 -0.06 -6.93
N ASN A 144 20.00 -0.16 -7.63
CA ASN A 144 20.24 0.61 -8.84
C ASN A 144 19.52 -0.07 -10.01
N ILE A 145 18.38 0.46 -10.42
CA ILE A 145 17.51 -0.13 -11.46
C ILE A 145 17.48 0.78 -12.67
N GLY A 146 17.68 0.21 -13.85
CA GLY A 146 17.43 0.87 -15.12
C GLY A 146 18.35 2.04 -15.49
N GLN A 147 19.42 2.31 -14.74
CA GLN A 147 20.36 3.38 -15.03
C GLN A 147 21.38 2.97 -16.10
N ASP A 148 21.68 1.68 -16.19
CA ASP A 148 22.66 1.14 -17.13
C ASP A 148 21.98 0.30 -18.22
N SER A 149 22.69 0.08 -19.33
CA SER A 149 22.29 -0.88 -20.37
C SER A 149 22.27 -2.34 -19.86
N VAL A 150 22.98 -2.61 -18.76
CA VAL A 150 23.02 -3.92 -18.11
C VAL A 150 21.86 -4.05 -17.13
N ILE A 151 21.15 -5.19 -17.20
CA ILE A 151 20.07 -5.50 -16.27
C ILE A 151 20.62 -5.67 -14.86
N SER A 152 20.07 -4.91 -13.92
CA SER A 152 20.52 -4.96 -12.53
C SER A 152 20.17 -6.31 -11.88
N LYS A 153 21.14 -6.83 -11.09
CA LYS A 153 20.95 -8.02 -10.25
C LYS A 153 20.62 -7.64 -8.80
N GLU A 154 20.65 -6.34 -8.49
CA GLU A 154 20.35 -5.86 -7.15
C GLU A 154 18.86 -6.04 -6.83
N ILE A 155 18.58 -6.51 -5.62
CA ILE A 155 17.22 -6.66 -5.11
C ILE A 155 17.09 -6.01 -3.73
N LEU A 156 15.87 -5.57 -3.44
CA LEU A 156 15.46 -5.13 -2.12
C LEU A 156 14.61 -6.23 -1.50
N VAL A 157 14.99 -6.72 -0.33
CA VAL A 157 14.28 -7.78 0.39
C VAL A 157 13.67 -7.24 1.68
N SER A 158 12.59 -7.87 2.15
CA SER A 158 12.05 -7.51 3.45
C SER A 158 12.88 -8.10 4.58
N LYS A 159 12.80 -7.50 5.78
CA LYS A 159 13.43 -8.05 6.98
C LYS A 159 12.92 -9.47 7.29
N ILE A 160 11.64 -9.75 7.06
CA ILE A 160 11.07 -11.09 7.29
C ILE A 160 11.74 -12.14 6.40
N ILE A 161 11.91 -11.82 5.11
CA ILE A 161 12.59 -12.71 4.16
C ILE A 161 14.08 -12.83 4.52
N ALA A 162 14.74 -11.71 4.82
CA ALA A 162 16.15 -11.68 5.19
C ALA A 162 16.43 -12.54 6.45
N ASP A 163 15.66 -12.37 7.52
CA ASP A 163 15.78 -13.13 8.75
C ASP A 163 15.50 -14.64 8.52
N LYS A 164 14.47 -14.96 7.71
CA LYS A 164 14.11 -16.36 7.41
C LYS A 164 15.18 -17.09 6.61
N MET A 165 15.80 -16.38 5.65
CA MET A 165 16.80 -16.96 4.75
C MET A 165 18.24 -16.73 5.19
N GLY A 166 18.45 -16.05 6.34
CA GLY A 166 19.78 -15.73 6.86
C GLY A 166 20.57 -14.77 5.97
N LEU A 167 19.90 -13.80 5.30
CA LEU A 167 20.51 -12.90 4.34
C LEU A 167 20.92 -11.57 4.98
N ALA A 168 22.09 -11.09 4.58
CA ALA A 168 22.61 -9.76 4.87
C ALA A 168 22.76 -8.94 3.60
N VAL A 169 22.92 -7.62 3.75
CA VAL A 169 23.24 -6.73 2.63
C VAL A 169 24.58 -7.12 2.01
N GLY A 170 24.59 -7.27 0.69
CA GLY A 170 25.75 -7.73 -0.09
C GLY A 170 25.75 -9.22 -0.40
N ASP A 171 24.89 -10.02 0.25
CA ASP A 171 24.82 -11.44 -0.02
C ASP A 171 24.25 -11.73 -1.40
N GLU A 172 24.74 -12.81 -1.98
CA GLU A 172 24.25 -13.36 -3.25
C GLU A 172 23.29 -14.51 -2.97
N ILE A 173 22.14 -14.50 -3.65
CA ILE A 173 21.13 -15.56 -3.54
C ILE A 173 20.66 -16.01 -4.91
N LEU A 174 20.33 -17.29 -5.04
CA LEU A 174 19.69 -17.86 -6.22
C LEU A 174 18.18 -17.78 -6.09
N CYS A 175 17.54 -17.19 -7.11
CA CYS A 175 16.09 -17.21 -7.27
C CYS A 175 15.74 -18.11 -8.45
N TYR A 176 14.89 -19.10 -8.19
CA TYR A 176 14.39 -20.05 -9.19
C TYR A 176 13.00 -19.65 -9.64
N PHE A 177 12.82 -19.51 -10.94
CA PHE A 177 11.54 -19.24 -11.59
C PHE A 177 11.10 -20.50 -12.33
N ILE A 178 9.91 -20.98 -12.00
CA ILE A 178 9.34 -22.21 -12.57
C ILE A 178 8.42 -21.80 -13.70
N GLN A 179 8.78 -22.22 -14.92
CA GLN A 179 8.00 -22.12 -16.15
C GLN A 179 8.07 -23.51 -16.82
N ASP A 180 7.95 -23.59 -18.15
CA ASP A 180 8.21 -24.81 -18.91
C ASP A 180 9.57 -25.40 -18.56
N ASN A 181 10.55 -24.55 -18.31
CA ASN A 181 11.86 -24.89 -17.79
C ASN A 181 12.18 -24.06 -16.54
N VAL A 182 12.86 -24.67 -15.56
CA VAL A 182 13.34 -23.98 -14.37
C VAL A 182 14.49 -23.04 -14.75
N ARG A 183 14.33 -21.77 -14.50
CA ARG A 183 15.36 -20.74 -14.75
C ARG A 183 15.86 -20.16 -13.43
N ALA A 184 17.15 -20.25 -13.19
CA ALA A 184 17.80 -19.65 -12.03
C ALA A 184 18.36 -18.26 -12.38
N ARG A 185 18.22 -17.32 -11.45
CA ARG A 185 18.84 -16.00 -11.50
C ARG A 185 19.62 -15.77 -10.21
N LYS A 186 20.86 -15.33 -10.36
CA LYS A 186 21.71 -14.90 -9.25
C LYS A 186 21.39 -13.43 -8.98
N MET A 187 20.98 -13.13 -7.75
CA MET A 187 20.59 -11.81 -7.28
C MET A 187 21.47 -11.39 -6.12
N VAL A 188 21.60 -10.09 -5.89
CA VAL A 188 22.42 -9.50 -4.81
C VAL A 188 21.53 -8.63 -3.93
N VAL A 189 21.52 -8.87 -2.64
CA VAL A 189 20.77 -8.08 -1.67
C VAL A 189 21.41 -6.70 -1.52
N SER A 190 20.80 -5.66 -2.11
CA SER A 190 21.28 -4.27 -1.99
C SER A 190 20.79 -3.57 -0.74
N GLY A 191 19.62 -3.96 -0.24
CA GLY A 191 19.02 -3.39 0.95
C GLY A 191 17.93 -4.26 1.56
N ILE A 192 17.60 -3.94 2.80
CA ILE A 192 16.57 -4.63 3.58
C ILE A 192 15.57 -3.59 4.06
N TYR A 193 14.28 -3.83 3.80
CA TYR A 193 13.19 -2.96 4.23
C TYR A 193 12.28 -3.64 5.25
N GLN A 194 11.49 -2.85 6.00
CA GLN A 194 10.49 -3.34 6.93
C GLN A 194 9.30 -2.38 6.96
N THR A 195 8.15 -2.81 6.45
CA THR A 195 6.94 -1.99 6.46
C THR A 195 6.02 -2.31 7.63
N ASN A 196 6.26 -3.43 8.32
CA ASN A 196 5.36 -3.99 9.34
C ASN A 196 3.97 -4.36 8.79
N PHE A 197 3.88 -4.60 7.48
CA PHE A 197 2.72 -5.18 6.83
C PHE A 197 3.05 -6.61 6.41
N THR A 198 2.88 -7.52 7.36
CA THR A 198 3.44 -8.88 7.34
C THR A 198 3.10 -9.68 6.09
N GLU A 199 1.88 -9.54 5.54
CA GLU A 199 1.45 -10.31 4.38
C GLU A 199 2.26 -9.93 3.13
N TYR A 200 2.54 -8.64 2.93
CA TYR A 200 3.34 -8.16 1.82
C TYR A 200 4.84 -8.32 2.09
N ASP A 201 5.28 -8.06 3.33
CA ASP A 201 6.67 -8.23 3.73
C ASP A 201 7.15 -9.70 3.61
N LYS A 202 6.24 -10.69 3.71
CA LYS A 202 6.56 -12.11 3.48
C LYS A 202 6.63 -12.50 2.01
N LEU A 203 6.10 -11.69 1.12
CA LEU A 203 5.87 -12.10 -0.25
C LEU A 203 6.79 -11.38 -1.24
N PHE A 204 6.86 -10.04 -1.15
CA PHE A 204 7.48 -9.24 -2.19
C PHE A 204 8.96 -8.98 -1.95
N ILE A 205 9.73 -9.18 -3.04
CA ILE A 205 11.06 -8.60 -3.22
C ILE A 205 11.02 -7.67 -4.45
N LEU A 206 11.81 -6.59 -4.44
CA LEU A 206 11.85 -5.65 -5.56
C LEU A 206 13.13 -5.84 -6.35
N GLY A 207 13.03 -5.69 -7.68
CA GLY A 207 14.17 -5.79 -8.60
C GLY A 207 13.90 -5.11 -9.93
N ASP A 208 14.79 -5.30 -10.88
CA ASP A 208 14.69 -4.73 -12.22
C ASP A 208 13.63 -5.45 -13.06
N VAL A 209 12.67 -4.72 -13.60
CA VAL A 209 11.57 -5.26 -14.42
C VAL A 209 12.07 -6.05 -15.63
N ARG A 210 13.20 -5.63 -16.21
CA ARG A 210 13.81 -6.29 -17.36
C ARG A 210 14.21 -7.74 -17.09
N GLN A 211 14.44 -8.12 -15.82
CA GLN A 211 14.65 -9.52 -15.46
C GLN A 211 13.41 -10.36 -15.74
N ILE A 212 12.23 -9.84 -15.43
CA ILE A 212 10.95 -10.53 -15.65
C ILE A 212 10.61 -10.54 -17.13
N GLN A 213 10.80 -9.42 -17.83
CA GLN A 213 10.60 -9.33 -19.27
C GLN A 213 11.45 -10.36 -20.01
N GLN A 214 12.74 -10.52 -19.66
CA GLN A 214 13.60 -11.57 -20.24
C GLN A 214 13.14 -12.99 -19.88
N LEU A 215 12.68 -13.22 -18.65
CA LEU A 215 12.17 -14.52 -18.23
C LEU A 215 10.94 -14.93 -19.03
N ASN A 216 10.02 -13.98 -19.24
CA ASN A 216 8.76 -14.18 -19.94
C ASN A 216 8.87 -14.04 -21.48
N GLN A 217 10.03 -13.64 -21.99
CA GLN A 217 10.24 -13.31 -23.42
C GLN A 217 9.30 -12.16 -23.87
N TRP A 218 9.05 -11.21 -22.98
CA TRP A 218 8.25 -10.03 -23.25
C TRP A 218 9.07 -8.93 -23.93
N THR A 219 8.39 -8.09 -24.67
CA THR A 219 8.94 -6.85 -25.24
C THR A 219 9.11 -5.78 -24.14
N GLU A 220 9.81 -4.69 -24.45
CA GLU A 220 10.08 -3.61 -23.51
C GLU A 220 8.82 -2.85 -23.06
N ASP A 221 7.74 -2.90 -23.84
CA ASP A 221 6.45 -2.28 -23.61
C ASP A 221 5.43 -3.21 -22.92
N GLN A 222 5.79 -4.48 -22.68
CA GLN A 222 4.95 -5.47 -22.01
C GLN A 222 5.25 -5.56 -20.51
N PHE A 223 4.21 -5.51 -19.69
CA PHE A 223 4.26 -5.51 -18.22
C PHE A 223 3.15 -6.38 -17.63
N SER A 224 3.27 -6.80 -16.37
CA SER A 224 2.17 -7.48 -15.67
C SER A 224 1.00 -6.54 -15.41
N GLY A 225 1.26 -5.26 -15.32
CA GLY A 225 0.26 -4.23 -15.09
C GLY A 225 0.86 -2.84 -14.96
N ILE A 226 -0.05 -1.88 -14.78
CA ILE A 226 0.29 -0.47 -14.64
C ILE A 226 -0.35 0.02 -13.35
N GLU A 227 0.46 0.56 -12.45
CA GLU A 227 0.05 1.19 -11.21
C GLU A 227 -0.22 2.67 -11.44
N ILE A 228 -1.34 3.15 -10.92
CA ILE A 228 -1.75 4.54 -11.02
C ILE A 228 -1.95 5.11 -9.63
N ARG A 229 -1.28 6.22 -9.35
CA ARG A 229 -1.51 7.04 -8.16
C ARG A 229 -2.34 8.24 -8.53
N ILE A 230 -3.37 8.52 -7.74
CA ILE A 230 -4.23 9.70 -7.88
C ILE A 230 -3.97 10.69 -6.75
N LYS A 231 -4.21 11.97 -7.02
CA LYS A 231 -3.98 13.07 -6.08
C LYS A 231 -4.93 13.04 -4.88
N ASP A 232 -6.19 12.68 -5.13
CA ASP A 232 -7.24 12.65 -4.10
C ASP A 232 -7.90 11.27 -4.02
N PHE A 233 -7.63 10.55 -2.93
CA PHE A 233 -8.18 9.24 -2.69
C PHE A 233 -9.72 9.20 -2.58
N SER A 234 -10.37 10.32 -2.26
CA SER A 234 -11.84 10.37 -2.17
C SER A 234 -12.51 10.16 -3.51
N LYS A 235 -11.82 10.45 -4.62
CA LYS A 235 -12.26 10.26 -6.00
C LYS A 235 -11.91 8.88 -6.59
N LEU A 236 -11.38 7.97 -5.77
CA LEU A 236 -10.84 6.69 -6.22
C LEU A 236 -11.86 5.88 -7.04
N ASP A 237 -13.07 5.76 -6.54
CA ASP A 237 -14.08 4.90 -7.14
C ASP A 237 -14.60 5.49 -8.46
N ASP A 238 -14.76 6.83 -8.52
CA ASP A 238 -15.17 7.55 -9.73
C ASP A 238 -14.12 7.41 -10.83
N ILE A 239 -12.83 7.71 -10.50
CA ILE A 239 -11.74 7.64 -11.47
C ILE A 239 -11.52 6.19 -11.95
N ALA A 240 -11.60 5.21 -11.04
CA ALA A 240 -11.46 3.81 -11.42
C ALA A 240 -12.59 3.35 -12.37
N TYR A 241 -13.82 3.82 -12.14
CA TYR A 241 -14.95 3.53 -13.01
C TYR A 241 -14.80 4.19 -14.38
N ASP A 242 -14.41 5.45 -14.44
CA ASP A 242 -14.20 6.19 -15.69
C ASP A 242 -13.09 5.53 -16.52
N LEU A 243 -11.94 5.22 -15.90
CA LEU A 243 -10.85 4.50 -16.57
C LEU A 243 -11.28 3.11 -17.05
N TYR A 244 -12.06 2.38 -16.27
CA TYR A 244 -12.59 1.09 -16.69
C TYR A 244 -13.49 1.23 -17.93
N SER A 245 -14.37 2.23 -17.94
CA SER A 245 -15.30 2.48 -19.05
C SER A 245 -14.57 2.86 -20.34
N ASP A 246 -13.49 3.64 -20.23
CA ASP A 246 -12.71 4.10 -21.37
C ASP A 246 -11.80 3.01 -21.97
N LEU A 247 -11.32 2.09 -21.12
CA LEU A 247 -10.31 1.11 -21.53
C LEU A 247 -10.89 -0.27 -21.87
N ILE A 248 -12.04 -0.66 -21.31
CA ILE A 248 -12.60 -2.01 -21.51
C ILE A 248 -12.91 -2.34 -22.98
N ILE A 249 -13.21 -1.31 -23.79
CA ILE A 249 -13.61 -1.48 -25.19
C ILE A 249 -12.37 -1.48 -26.12
N LYS A 250 -11.22 -1.04 -25.63
CA LYS A 250 -9.99 -0.86 -26.42
C LYS A 250 -9.01 -1.99 -26.08
N PRO A 251 -8.87 -3.01 -26.95
CA PRO A 251 -7.78 -3.97 -26.76
C PRO A 251 -6.44 -3.28 -27.03
N ASP A 252 -5.37 -3.85 -26.49
CA ASP A 252 -4.01 -3.48 -26.85
C ASP A 252 -3.64 -4.00 -28.26
N ASP A 253 -2.40 -3.71 -28.71
CA ASP A 253 -1.93 -4.11 -30.03
C ASP A 253 -1.79 -5.67 -30.18
N TYR A 254 -1.85 -6.41 -29.09
CA TYR A 254 -1.83 -7.87 -29.04
C TYR A 254 -3.22 -8.49 -28.90
N GLY A 255 -4.27 -7.68 -28.79
CA GLY A 255 -5.67 -8.08 -28.65
C GLY A 255 -6.10 -8.37 -27.21
N GLU A 256 -5.27 -8.05 -26.21
CA GLU A 256 -5.63 -8.20 -24.81
C GLU A 256 -6.45 -7.00 -24.32
N HIS A 257 -7.46 -7.27 -23.49
CA HIS A 257 -8.30 -6.23 -22.90
C HIS A 257 -7.75 -5.77 -21.56
N TYR A 258 -7.75 -4.45 -21.37
CA TYR A 258 -7.40 -3.84 -20.12
C TYR A 258 -8.48 -4.04 -19.05
N TYR A 259 -8.07 -4.41 -17.86
CA TYR A 259 -8.92 -4.55 -16.70
C TYR A 259 -8.46 -3.63 -15.58
N VAL A 260 -9.33 -2.69 -15.19
CA VAL A 260 -9.03 -1.67 -14.17
C VAL A 260 -9.59 -2.09 -12.83
N LYS A 261 -8.77 -2.08 -11.79
CA LYS A 261 -9.17 -2.36 -10.41
C LYS A 261 -8.69 -1.26 -9.48
N SER A 262 -9.57 -0.79 -8.62
CA SER A 262 -9.15 0.04 -7.49
C SER A 262 -8.51 -0.81 -6.38
N VAL A 263 -7.70 -0.19 -5.54
CA VAL A 263 -7.10 -0.85 -4.36
C VAL A 263 -8.16 -1.41 -3.42
N LYS A 264 -9.36 -0.81 -3.36
CA LYS A 264 -10.51 -1.34 -2.62
C LYS A 264 -11.03 -2.63 -3.24
N ALA A 265 -11.15 -2.67 -4.57
CA ALA A 265 -11.61 -3.87 -5.28
C ALA A 265 -10.58 -5.02 -5.23
N MET A 266 -9.29 -4.70 -5.15
CA MET A 266 -8.22 -5.70 -4.98
C MET A 266 -8.16 -6.25 -3.55
N ASN A 267 -8.53 -5.46 -2.54
CA ASN A 267 -8.47 -5.83 -1.13
C ASN A 267 -9.83 -5.65 -0.42
N PRO A 268 -10.91 -6.28 -0.88
CA PRO A 268 -12.27 -5.98 -0.41
C PRO A 268 -12.46 -6.30 1.08
N GLN A 269 -11.86 -7.39 1.56
CA GLN A 269 -11.96 -7.78 2.97
C GLN A 269 -11.31 -6.74 3.89
N LEU A 270 -10.12 -6.25 3.51
CA LEU A 270 -9.41 -5.25 4.28
C LEU A 270 -10.18 -3.93 4.35
N PHE A 271 -10.66 -3.44 3.20
CA PHE A 271 -11.39 -2.16 3.16
C PHE A 271 -12.75 -2.26 3.85
N SER A 272 -13.48 -3.38 3.71
CA SER A 272 -14.70 -3.62 4.47
C SER A 272 -14.45 -3.61 5.99
N TRP A 273 -13.34 -4.19 6.43
CA TRP A 273 -12.95 -4.14 7.83
C TRP A 273 -12.60 -2.72 8.30
N LEU A 274 -11.91 -1.93 7.48
CA LEU A 274 -11.65 -0.51 7.78
C LEU A 274 -12.93 0.31 7.87
N ASP A 275 -13.95 0.00 7.06
CA ASP A 275 -15.25 0.69 7.11
C ASP A 275 -16.04 0.32 8.39
N LEU A 276 -15.91 -0.92 8.89
CA LEU A 276 -16.47 -1.30 10.20
C LEU A 276 -15.90 -0.46 11.35
N LEU A 277 -14.64 -0.04 11.26
CA LEU A 277 -14.05 0.84 12.28
C LEU A 277 -14.73 2.22 12.31
N ASP A 278 -15.19 2.75 11.18
CA ASP A 278 -15.96 4.00 11.15
C ASP A 278 -17.30 3.85 11.87
N MET A 279 -17.98 2.73 11.65
CA MET A 279 -19.23 2.44 12.38
C MET A 279 -19.00 2.39 13.90
N ASN A 280 -17.91 1.79 14.36
CA ASN A 280 -17.55 1.75 15.78
C ASN A 280 -17.29 3.16 16.34
N VAL A 281 -16.64 4.05 15.57
CA VAL A 281 -16.45 5.46 15.95
C VAL A 281 -17.80 6.16 16.15
N TRP A 282 -18.74 5.97 15.22
CA TRP A 282 -20.08 6.56 15.36
C TRP A 282 -20.81 6.05 16.58
N ILE A 283 -20.72 4.75 16.91
CA ILE A 283 -21.31 4.17 18.11
C ILE A 283 -20.71 4.82 19.37
N ILE A 284 -19.38 4.99 19.43
CA ILE A 284 -18.70 5.63 20.57
C ILE A 284 -19.11 7.10 20.72
N LEU A 285 -19.38 7.83 19.63
CA LEU A 285 -19.76 9.23 19.68
C LEU A 285 -21.24 9.44 20.06
N ILE A 286 -22.09 8.44 19.87
CA ILE A 286 -23.53 8.49 20.20
C ILE A 286 -23.78 8.11 21.68
N LEU A 287 -22.94 7.24 22.24
CA LEU A 287 -23.02 6.85 23.66
C LEU A 287 -22.52 7.93 24.61
#